data_ab4a9a36830b4f9a630f19942caab416
#
_entry.id   ab4a9a36830b4f9a630f19942caab416
#
_cell.length_a   1.000
_cell.length_b   1.000
_cell.length_c   1.000
_cell.angle_alpha   90.00
_cell.angle_beta   90.00
_cell.angle_gamma   90.00
#
_symmetry.space_group_name_H-M   'P 1'
#
loop_
_entity.id
_entity.type
_entity.pdbx_description
1 polymer ?
#
loop_
_entity_poly.entity_id
_entity_poly.type
_entity_poly.pdbx_seq_one_letter_code
_entity_poly.pdbx_strand_id
1 'polypeptide(L)'
;ATNEDWKYSQTDPYASGYLDVENGMHHVFWAEYGNPNGIPVMCIHGGPGGGSEAFVARFFHPEKYRVLMFDQRGCGKSTPSASTDNVTAALSNNTTAHLIDDINQLRQTRRIDTPMYVFGGSWGSTLSLAYAIAHPQNVRALILRGIFLCRKKDLDFFYQGNAAVYAKDAFDTSLPGAYMQYPEAWKKYVEVIPPSERGDMIAAYDRLFSRALSSPEEVAVQEDAVRAWSGWEGSTSYLSPDLSKPNSYEELSFAKAFAR
;
A
#
# COMPACT_ATOMS: atom_id res chain seq x y z
N ALA A 1 3.48 -14.20 -28.63
CA ALA A 1 2.37 -13.91 -27.72
C ALA A 1 2.95 -13.21 -26.50
N THR A 2 2.61 -11.96 -26.29
CA THR A 2 2.97 -11.23 -25.07
C THR A 2 2.19 -11.84 -23.91
N ASN A 3 2.80 -11.89 -22.73
CA ASN A 3 2.27 -12.52 -21.51
C ASN A 3 1.00 -11.84 -20.94
N GLU A 4 0.25 -11.09 -21.75
CA GLU A 4 -0.92 -10.28 -21.37
C GLU A 4 -2.26 -10.84 -21.89
N ASP A 5 -2.28 -11.91 -22.67
CA ASP A 5 -3.48 -12.46 -23.33
C ASP A 5 -4.56 -13.01 -22.38
N TRP A 6 -4.26 -13.10 -21.07
CA TRP A 6 -5.18 -13.63 -20.07
C TRP A 6 -5.98 -12.56 -19.33
N LYS A 7 -5.65 -11.28 -19.54
CA LYS A 7 -6.39 -10.14 -18.93
C LYS A 7 -7.48 -9.65 -19.88
N TYR A 8 -8.60 -9.25 -19.32
CA TYR A 8 -9.65 -8.58 -20.09
C TYR A 8 -9.20 -7.19 -20.56
N SER A 9 -9.90 -6.65 -21.56
CA SER A 9 -9.62 -5.30 -22.06
C SER A 9 -9.79 -4.25 -20.96
N GLN A 10 -8.96 -3.22 -21.00
CA GLN A 10 -9.11 -2.05 -20.13
C GLN A 10 -10.38 -1.30 -20.50
N THR A 11 -11.17 -0.94 -19.49
CA THR A 11 -12.36 -0.09 -19.64
C THR A 11 -12.27 1.10 -18.70
N ASP A 12 -12.96 2.16 -19.03
CA ASP A 12 -13.20 3.26 -18.10
C ASP A 12 -14.20 2.84 -17.01
N PRO A 13 -14.16 3.46 -15.83
CA PRO A 13 -15.17 3.22 -14.81
C PRO A 13 -16.54 3.74 -15.32
N TYR A 14 -17.58 2.96 -15.11
CA TYR A 14 -18.95 3.42 -15.43
C TYR A 14 -19.51 4.37 -14.37
N ALA A 15 -18.93 4.38 -13.18
CA ALA A 15 -19.26 5.31 -12.10
C ALA A 15 -18.02 5.56 -11.23
N SER A 16 -17.88 6.79 -10.74
CA SER A 16 -16.87 7.16 -9.76
C SER A 16 -17.36 8.33 -8.92
N GLY A 17 -16.72 8.53 -7.76
CA GLY A 17 -17.06 9.63 -6.87
C GLY A 17 -16.27 9.60 -5.59
N TYR A 18 -16.78 10.26 -4.58
CA TYR A 18 -16.18 10.33 -3.25
C TYR A 18 -17.19 9.88 -2.20
N LEU A 19 -16.71 9.19 -1.19
CA LEU A 19 -17.41 8.92 0.05
C LEU A 19 -16.87 9.87 1.11
N ASP A 20 -17.75 10.71 1.68
CA ASP A 20 -17.40 11.57 2.79
C ASP A 20 -17.46 10.77 4.08
N VAL A 21 -16.35 10.71 4.81
CA VAL A 21 -16.24 10.04 6.10
C VAL A 21 -15.70 11.01 7.17
N GLU A 22 -15.86 10.65 8.44
CA GLU A 22 -15.44 11.50 9.56
C GLU A 22 -15.97 12.94 9.48
N ASN A 23 -17.29 13.09 9.20
CA ASN A 23 -17.94 14.40 9.05
C ASN A 23 -17.28 15.29 7.97
N GLY A 24 -16.82 14.69 6.87
CA GLY A 24 -16.17 15.40 5.77
C GLY A 24 -14.67 15.68 5.99
N MET A 25 -14.05 15.10 7.00
CA MET A 25 -12.60 15.21 7.20
C MET A 25 -11.83 14.48 6.10
N HIS A 26 -12.36 13.36 5.62
CA HIS A 26 -11.80 12.61 4.50
C HIS A 26 -12.84 12.41 3.39
N HIS A 27 -12.38 12.53 2.15
CA HIS A 27 -13.13 12.23 0.95
C HIS A 27 -12.47 11.02 0.26
N VAL A 28 -13.02 9.85 0.48
CA VAL A 28 -12.47 8.58 -0.03
C VAL A 28 -12.92 8.37 -1.47
N PHE A 29 -11.98 8.42 -2.41
CA PHE A 29 -12.27 8.20 -3.82
C PHE A 29 -12.62 6.74 -4.09
N TRP A 30 -13.63 6.52 -4.93
CA TRP A 30 -14.02 5.20 -5.41
C TRP A 30 -14.35 5.20 -6.90
N ALA A 31 -14.21 4.04 -7.53
CA ALA A 31 -14.58 3.82 -8.93
C ALA A 31 -15.16 2.41 -9.12
N GLU A 32 -16.14 2.28 -9.99
CA GLU A 32 -16.79 1.01 -10.35
C GLU A 32 -16.59 0.67 -11.81
N TYR A 33 -16.28 -0.59 -12.07
CA TYR A 33 -15.98 -1.15 -13.40
C TYR A 33 -16.83 -2.38 -13.68
N GLY A 34 -16.99 -2.72 -14.97
CA GLY A 34 -17.68 -3.91 -15.42
C GLY A 34 -19.20 -3.77 -15.41
N ASN A 35 -19.91 -4.83 -15.01
CA ASN A 35 -21.37 -4.87 -15.04
C ASN A 35 -21.99 -4.31 -13.75
N PRO A 36 -22.77 -3.22 -13.79
CA PRO A 36 -23.43 -2.66 -12.60
C PRO A 36 -24.33 -3.67 -11.84
N ASN A 37 -24.85 -4.68 -12.54
CA ASN A 37 -25.71 -5.73 -11.99
C ASN A 37 -24.95 -7.05 -11.78
N GLY A 38 -23.63 -7.03 -11.93
CA GLY A 38 -22.77 -8.21 -11.83
C GLY A 38 -22.51 -8.63 -10.39
N ILE A 39 -21.76 -9.72 -10.27
CA ILE A 39 -21.30 -10.25 -8.98
C ILE A 39 -20.35 -9.24 -8.33
N PRO A 40 -20.60 -8.77 -7.11
CA PRO A 40 -19.79 -7.72 -6.50
C PRO A 40 -18.41 -8.21 -6.07
N VAL A 41 -17.41 -7.41 -6.39
CA VAL A 41 -16.02 -7.58 -5.97
C VAL A 41 -15.51 -6.26 -5.40
N MET A 42 -15.03 -6.27 -4.17
CA MET A 42 -14.29 -5.17 -3.56
C MET A 42 -12.80 -5.40 -3.78
N CYS A 43 -12.12 -4.48 -4.43
CA CYS A 43 -10.66 -4.53 -4.61
C CYS A 43 -9.97 -3.56 -3.65
N ILE A 44 -9.09 -4.10 -2.81
CA ILE A 44 -8.35 -3.36 -1.78
C ILE A 44 -6.88 -3.31 -2.19
N HIS A 45 -6.38 -2.09 -2.43
CA HIS A 45 -4.99 -1.90 -2.84
C HIS A 45 -3.99 -2.13 -1.71
N GLY A 46 -2.73 -2.33 -2.09
CA GLY A 46 -1.61 -2.49 -1.18
C GLY A 46 -0.96 -1.18 -0.76
N GLY A 47 0.19 -1.30 -0.20
CA GLY A 47 0.97 -0.25 0.43
C GLY A 47 1.18 -0.59 1.91
N PRO A 48 0.53 0.10 2.86
CA PRO A 48 -0.51 1.12 2.68
C PRO A 48 -0.06 2.32 1.84
N GLY A 49 -0.99 3.09 1.28
CA GLY A 49 -0.65 4.31 0.55
C GLY A 49 -0.41 4.16 -0.96
N GLY A 50 -0.50 2.94 -1.53
CA GLY A 50 -0.25 2.69 -2.96
C GLY A 50 -1.29 3.27 -3.93
N GLY A 51 -2.54 3.43 -3.47
CA GLY A 51 -3.66 3.81 -4.33
C GLY A 51 -4.18 2.67 -5.21
N SER A 52 -5.37 2.85 -5.77
CA SER A 52 -6.00 1.87 -6.64
C SER A 52 -5.58 2.05 -8.11
N GLU A 53 -5.35 0.96 -8.80
CA GLU A 53 -4.97 0.95 -10.21
C GLU A 53 -6.06 0.31 -11.06
N ALA A 54 -6.58 1.05 -12.04
CA ALA A 54 -7.68 0.62 -12.91
C ALA A 54 -7.38 -0.73 -13.61
N PHE A 55 -6.10 -1.07 -13.84
CA PHE A 55 -5.73 -2.33 -14.48
C PHE A 55 -6.18 -3.56 -13.68
N VAL A 56 -6.39 -3.44 -12.36
CA VAL A 56 -6.87 -4.55 -11.51
C VAL A 56 -8.26 -5.01 -11.91
N ALA A 57 -9.09 -4.11 -12.45
CA ALA A 57 -10.40 -4.49 -12.98
C ALA A 57 -10.32 -5.51 -14.12
N ARG A 58 -9.20 -5.55 -14.87
CA ARG A 58 -8.94 -6.49 -15.96
C ARG A 58 -8.77 -7.95 -15.53
N PHE A 59 -8.70 -8.21 -14.22
CA PHE A 59 -8.68 -9.58 -13.69
C PHE A 59 -10.08 -10.20 -13.63
N PHE A 60 -11.12 -9.39 -13.80
CA PHE A 60 -12.51 -9.80 -13.67
C PHE A 60 -13.25 -9.65 -15.00
N HIS A 61 -14.05 -10.66 -15.34
CA HIS A 61 -14.85 -10.63 -16.59
C HIS A 61 -15.83 -9.46 -16.55
N PRO A 62 -15.76 -8.50 -17.50
CA PRO A 62 -16.50 -7.23 -17.39
C PRO A 62 -18.02 -7.39 -17.46
N GLU A 63 -18.54 -8.44 -18.09
CA GLU A 63 -19.99 -8.70 -18.16
C GLU A 63 -20.52 -9.45 -16.93
N LYS A 64 -19.63 -10.09 -16.13
CA LYS A 64 -20.04 -10.95 -15.00
C LYS A 64 -19.88 -10.26 -13.65
N TYR A 65 -18.86 -9.41 -13.52
CA TYR A 65 -18.50 -8.83 -12.24
C TYR A 65 -18.74 -7.33 -12.19
N ARG A 66 -19.14 -6.86 -11.02
CA ARG A 66 -19.18 -5.47 -10.60
C ARG A 66 -17.99 -5.22 -9.71
N VAL A 67 -16.97 -4.55 -10.21
CA VAL A 67 -15.71 -4.33 -9.50
C VAL A 67 -15.71 -2.94 -8.89
N LEU A 68 -15.72 -2.86 -7.56
CA LEU A 68 -15.58 -1.62 -6.79
C LEU A 68 -14.15 -1.52 -6.27
N MET A 69 -13.51 -0.40 -6.58
CA MET A 69 -12.16 -0.04 -6.15
C MET A 69 -12.23 1.29 -5.42
N PHE A 70 -11.34 1.52 -4.48
CA PHE A 70 -11.25 2.79 -3.77
C PHE A 70 -9.80 3.09 -3.38
N ASP A 71 -9.48 4.37 -3.24
CA ASP A 71 -8.21 4.82 -2.67
C ASP A 71 -8.41 4.99 -1.17
N GLN A 72 -7.60 4.31 -0.36
CA GLN A 72 -7.66 4.43 1.09
C GLN A 72 -7.33 5.87 1.52
N ARG A 73 -7.67 6.22 2.76
CA ARG A 73 -7.38 7.56 3.31
C ARG A 73 -5.91 7.92 3.10
N GLY A 74 -5.65 9.17 2.78
CA GLY A 74 -4.31 9.72 2.65
C GLY A 74 -3.60 9.44 1.31
N CYS A 75 -4.16 8.64 0.41
CA CYS A 75 -3.46 8.25 -0.83
C CYS A 75 -4.30 8.36 -2.09
N GLY A 76 -3.65 8.21 -3.23
CA GLY A 76 -4.27 8.23 -4.54
C GLY A 76 -5.05 9.52 -4.79
N LYS A 77 -6.32 9.40 -5.15
CA LYS A 77 -7.26 10.53 -5.36
C LYS A 77 -8.04 10.89 -4.10
N SER A 78 -7.90 10.15 -3.00
CA SER A 78 -8.51 10.48 -1.72
C SER A 78 -7.87 11.71 -1.09
N THR A 79 -8.67 12.52 -0.40
CA THR A 79 -8.20 13.75 0.23
C THR A 79 -8.62 13.82 1.70
N PRO A 80 -7.79 14.49 2.55
CA PRO A 80 -6.49 15.09 2.26
C PRO A 80 -5.43 14.01 1.92
N SER A 81 -4.39 14.38 1.14
CA SER A 81 -3.31 13.48 0.74
C SER A 81 -2.13 13.56 1.69
N ALA A 82 -1.55 12.41 2.05
CA ALA A 82 -0.33 12.35 2.85
C ALA A 82 0.94 12.80 2.08
N SER A 83 0.85 13.00 0.76
CA SER A 83 1.93 13.60 -0.04
C SER A 83 2.06 15.11 0.15
N THR A 84 1.05 15.79 0.71
CA THR A 84 1.01 17.24 0.93
C THR A 84 1.63 17.62 2.27
N ASP A 85 1.76 18.94 2.51
CA ASP A 85 2.31 19.46 3.77
C ASP A 85 1.38 19.27 4.98
N ASN A 86 0.09 19.02 4.75
CA ASN A 86 -0.86 18.75 5.83
C ASN A 86 -1.02 17.26 6.14
N VAL A 87 0.10 16.60 6.42
CA VAL A 87 0.18 15.16 6.75
C VAL A 87 -0.69 14.81 7.95
N THR A 88 -0.72 15.68 8.98
CA THR A 88 -1.51 15.46 10.21
C THR A 88 -2.99 15.27 9.88
N ALA A 89 -3.55 16.09 8.99
CA ALA A 89 -4.94 15.92 8.57
C ALA A 89 -5.15 14.64 7.76
N ALA A 90 -4.21 14.32 6.86
CA ALA A 90 -4.29 13.12 6.02
C ALA A 90 -4.22 11.81 6.82
N LEU A 91 -3.47 11.81 7.93
CA LEU A 91 -3.31 10.65 8.80
C LEU A 91 -4.24 10.65 10.02
N SER A 92 -4.99 11.73 10.25
CA SER A 92 -5.99 11.77 11.30
C SER A 92 -7.05 10.70 11.05
N ASN A 93 -7.41 9.94 12.10
CA ASN A 93 -8.40 8.88 11.99
C ASN A 93 -8.11 7.89 10.82
N ASN A 94 -6.84 7.62 10.54
CA ASN A 94 -6.41 6.69 9.49
C ASN A 94 -5.81 5.42 10.11
N THR A 95 -6.64 4.65 10.81
CA THR A 95 -6.28 3.36 11.39
C THR A 95 -6.97 2.22 10.65
N THR A 96 -6.51 0.99 10.86
CA THR A 96 -7.14 -0.21 10.29
C THR A 96 -8.65 -0.29 10.58
N ALA A 97 -9.09 0.12 11.78
CA ALA A 97 -10.50 0.16 12.14
C ALA A 97 -11.29 1.13 11.25
N HIS A 98 -10.77 2.34 11.04
CA HIS A 98 -11.41 3.32 10.16
C HIS A 98 -11.48 2.83 8.70
N LEU A 99 -10.43 2.15 8.20
CA LEU A 99 -10.43 1.59 6.84
C LEU A 99 -11.44 0.44 6.70
N ILE A 100 -11.65 -0.36 7.74
CA ILE A 100 -12.72 -1.38 7.78
C ILE A 100 -14.10 -0.72 7.68
N ASP A 101 -14.30 0.36 8.44
CA ASP A 101 -15.56 1.12 8.41
C ASP A 101 -15.78 1.79 7.05
N ASP A 102 -14.75 2.33 6.41
CA ASP A 102 -14.84 2.89 5.05
C ASP A 102 -15.28 1.85 4.04
N ILE A 103 -14.72 0.65 4.07
CA ILE A 103 -15.12 -0.46 3.20
C ILE A 103 -16.60 -0.79 3.41
N ASN A 104 -17.05 -0.85 4.66
CA ASN A 104 -18.44 -1.15 4.97
C ASN A 104 -19.40 -0.02 4.54
N GLN A 105 -19.02 1.23 4.73
CA GLN A 105 -19.78 2.40 4.28
C GLN A 105 -19.86 2.46 2.74
N LEU A 106 -18.75 2.20 2.03
CA LEU A 106 -18.74 2.09 0.56
C LEU A 106 -19.70 1.01 0.10
N ARG A 107 -19.65 -0.18 0.68
CA ARG A 107 -20.56 -1.29 0.38
C ARG A 107 -22.02 -0.84 0.50
N GLN A 108 -22.38 -0.19 1.61
CA GLN A 108 -23.74 0.29 1.88
C GLN A 108 -24.16 1.40 0.90
N THR A 109 -23.32 2.42 0.73
CA THR A 109 -23.59 3.57 -0.17
C THR A 109 -23.73 3.11 -1.61
N ARG A 110 -22.95 2.10 -2.03
CA ARG A 110 -23.05 1.51 -3.36
C ARG A 110 -24.14 0.42 -3.46
N ARG A 111 -24.95 0.22 -2.40
CA ARG A 111 -26.07 -0.75 -2.35
C ARG A 111 -25.64 -2.16 -2.75
N ILE A 112 -24.53 -2.62 -2.19
CA ILE A 112 -24.09 -4.00 -2.34
C ILE A 112 -24.70 -4.81 -1.18
N ASP A 113 -25.87 -5.37 -1.40
CA ASP A 113 -26.67 -6.03 -0.35
C ASP A 113 -26.33 -7.52 -0.20
N THR A 114 -25.63 -8.10 -1.16
CA THR A 114 -25.18 -9.50 -1.13
C THR A 114 -23.74 -9.62 -0.65
N PRO A 115 -23.33 -10.79 -0.11
CA PRO A 115 -21.91 -11.03 0.16
C PRO A 115 -21.05 -10.90 -1.08
N MET A 116 -19.94 -10.18 -0.96
CA MET A 116 -19.04 -9.85 -2.07
C MET A 116 -17.74 -10.65 -2.03
N TYR A 117 -17.10 -10.84 -3.17
CA TYR A 117 -15.71 -11.22 -3.21
C TYR A 117 -14.84 -10.05 -2.74
N VAL A 118 -13.79 -10.33 -1.98
CA VAL A 118 -12.82 -9.31 -1.57
C VAL A 118 -11.46 -9.72 -2.11
N PHE A 119 -10.91 -8.86 -2.98
CA PHE A 119 -9.60 -9.04 -3.60
C PHE A 119 -8.60 -8.09 -2.97
N GLY A 120 -7.48 -8.62 -2.47
CA GLY A 120 -6.43 -7.81 -1.85
C GLY A 120 -5.03 -8.36 -2.07
N GLY A 121 -4.08 -7.46 -2.32
CA GLY A 121 -2.67 -7.80 -2.47
C GLY A 121 -1.80 -7.06 -1.45
N SER A 122 -0.72 -7.71 -0.95
CA SER A 122 0.20 -7.10 0.02
C SER A 122 -0.56 -6.61 1.26
N TRP A 123 -0.40 -5.33 1.69
CA TRP A 123 -1.24 -4.69 2.71
C TRP A 123 -2.74 -4.89 2.46
N GLY A 124 -3.18 -4.84 1.20
CA GLY A 124 -4.58 -5.11 0.86
C GLY A 124 -5.04 -6.51 1.27
N SER A 125 -4.15 -7.51 1.35
CA SER A 125 -4.48 -8.83 1.90
C SER A 125 -4.71 -8.79 3.41
N THR A 126 -3.91 -8.00 4.13
CA THR A 126 -4.06 -7.76 5.57
C THR A 126 -5.42 -7.12 5.87
N LEU A 127 -5.72 -6.02 5.14
CA LEU A 127 -6.98 -5.29 5.32
C LEU A 127 -8.20 -6.13 4.90
N SER A 128 -8.08 -6.95 3.84
CA SER A 128 -9.13 -7.89 3.43
C SER A 128 -9.45 -8.93 4.52
N LEU A 129 -8.42 -9.48 5.16
CA LEU A 129 -8.58 -10.40 6.30
C LEU A 129 -9.21 -9.71 7.49
N ALA A 130 -8.75 -8.50 7.84
CA ALA A 130 -9.31 -7.72 8.94
C ALA A 130 -10.80 -7.39 8.70
N TYR A 131 -11.16 -6.99 7.48
CA TYR A 131 -12.55 -6.76 7.09
C TYR A 131 -13.39 -8.03 7.18
N ALA A 132 -12.88 -9.16 6.70
CA ALA A 132 -13.61 -10.43 6.74
C ALA A 132 -13.84 -10.94 8.18
N ILE A 133 -12.92 -10.66 9.10
CA ILE A 133 -13.08 -10.98 10.52
C ILE A 133 -14.15 -10.08 11.15
N ALA A 134 -14.15 -8.79 10.84
CA ALA A 134 -15.12 -7.83 11.39
C ALA A 134 -16.53 -8.00 10.78
N HIS A 135 -16.62 -8.37 9.50
CA HIS A 135 -17.88 -8.47 8.76
C HIS A 135 -18.01 -9.78 7.96
N PRO A 136 -17.95 -10.95 8.59
CA PRO A 136 -17.93 -12.23 7.87
C PRO A 136 -19.17 -12.47 7.00
N GLN A 137 -20.32 -11.91 7.40
CA GLN A 137 -21.58 -12.00 6.65
C GLN A 137 -21.55 -11.23 5.30
N ASN A 138 -20.64 -10.27 5.15
CA ASN A 138 -20.51 -9.46 3.95
C ASN A 138 -19.51 -10.05 2.95
N VAL A 139 -18.78 -11.10 3.33
CA VAL A 139 -17.70 -11.68 2.53
C VAL A 139 -18.10 -13.05 2.00
N ARG A 140 -18.17 -13.18 0.69
CA ARG A 140 -18.43 -14.45 0.00
C ARG A 140 -17.18 -15.32 -0.06
N ALA A 141 -16.05 -14.71 -0.43
CA ALA A 141 -14.74 -15.35 -0.42
C ALA A 141 -13.65 -14.27 -0.50
N LEU A 142 -12.44 -14.65 -0.11
CA LEU A 142 -11.23 -13.84 -0.20
C LEU A 142 -10.38 -14.33 -1.37
N ILE A 143 -9.85 -13.39 -2.17
CA ILE A 143 -8.86 -13.63 -3.22
C ILE A 143 -7.63 -12.82 -2.83
N LEU A 144 -6.62 -13.49 -2.28
CA LEU A 144 -5.45 -12.84 -1.70
C LEU A 144 -4.19 -13.17 -2.49
N ARG A 145 -3.36 -12.16 -2.76
CA ARG A 145 -2.04 -12.33 -3.35
C ARG A 145 -0.97 -11.61 -2.54
N GLY A 146 0.30 -12.09 -2.60
CA GLY A 146 1.38 -11.49 -1.82
C GLY A 146 0.96 -11.35 -0.36
N ILE A 147 0.45 -12.45 0.24
CA ILE A 147 -0.19 -12.43 1.56
C ILE A 147 0.80 -11.93 2.60
N PHE A 148 0.42 -10.84 3.27
CA PHE A 148 1.18 -10.22 4.33
C PHE A 148 0.33 -10.17 5.60
N LEU A 149 0.81 -10.76 6.69
CA LEU A 149 0.04 -10.90 7.93
C LEU A 149 0.51 -9.93 9.03
N CYS A 150 1.47 -9.06 8.75
CA CYS A 150 2.06 -8.12 9.70
C CYS A 150 2.58 -8.78 10.99
N ARG A 151 2.95 -10.08 10.94
CA ARG A 151 3.54 -10.75 12.09
C ARG A 151 4.98 -10.28 12.28
N LYS A 152 5.46 -10.31 13.53
CA LYS A 152 6.86 -9.92 13.82
C LYS A 152 7.87 -10.56 12.86
N LYS A 153 7.73 -11.85 12.59
CA LYS A 153 8.63 -12.56 11.67
C LYS A 153 8.56 -12.06 10.21
N ASP A 154 7.37 -11.57 9.77
CA ASP A 154 7.20 -11.01 8.44
C ASP A 154 7.88 -9.63 8.37
N LEU A 155 7.70 -8.83 9.42
CA LEU A 155 8.35 -7.51 9.57
C LEU A 155 9.87 -7.66 9.68
N ASP A 156 10.34 -8.58 10.50
CA ASP A 156 11.77 -8.85 10.65
C ASP A 156 12.41 -9.29 9.32
N PHE A 157 11.72 -10.15 8.56
CA PHE A 157 12.20 -10.63 7.27
C PHE A 157 12.32 -9.50 6.25
N PHE A 158 11.33 -8.61 6.19
CA PHE A 158 11.30 -7.53 5.20
C PHE A 158 12.13 -6.32 5.61
N TYR A 159 12.04 -5.88 6.87
CA TYR A 159 12.52 -4.55 7.28
C TYR A 159 13.71 -4.58 8.22
N GLN A 160 13.88 -5.63 9.02
CA GLN A 160 14.99 -5.72 9.98
C GLN A 160 16.19 -6.45 9.39
N GLY A 161 16.00 -7.65 8.82
CA GLY A 161 17.08 -8.44 8.21
C GLY A 161 18.34 -8.45 9.07
N ASN A 162 19.48 -8.11 8.45
CA ASN A 162 20.79 -7.99 9.12
C ASN A 162 21.15 -6.54 9.48
N ALA A 163 20.21 -5.59 9.51
CA ALA A 163 20.51 -4.16 9.66
C ALA A 163 21.34 -3.84 10.92
N ALA A 164 21.07 -4.51 12.04
CA ALA A 164 21.78 -4.29 13.29
C ALA A 164 23.28 -4.62 13.23
N VAL A 165 23.66 -5.57 12.37
CA VAL A 165 25.06 -6.03 12.18
C VAL A 165 25.61 -5.65 10.80
N TYR A 166 24.86 -4.84 10.05
CA TYR A 166 25.25 -4.42 8.71
C TYR A 166 26.56 -3.64 8.73
N ALA A 167 27.54 -4.14 7.98
CA ALA A 167 28.80 -3.46 7.69
C ALA A 167 28.93 -3.30 6.16
N LYS A 168 29.39 -2.12 5.72
CA LYS A 168 29.43 -1.75 4.30
C LYS A 168 30.19 -2.74 3.41
N ASP A 169 31.21 -3.40 3.97
CA ASP A 169 32.12 -4.31 3.26
C ASP A 169 31.96 -5.77 3.71
N ALA A 170 30.98 -6.09 4.54
CA ALA A 170 30.71 -7.44 5.04
C ALA A 170 29.24 -7.81 4.91
N PHE A 171 28.97 -8.82 4.10
CA PHE A 171 27.62 -9.32 3.89
C PHE A 171 27.35 -10.49 4.84
N ASP A 172 26.77 -10.20 6.01
CA ASP A 172 26.38 -11.24 6.97
C ASP A 172 25.03 -11.85 6.56
N THR A 173 25.01 -13.13 6.25
CA THR A 173 23.82 -13.90 5.88
C THR A 173 23.29 -14.79 7.00
N SER A 174 23.78 -14.60 8.22
CA SER A 174 23.34 -15.41 9.38
C SER A 174 21.86 -15.24 9.73
N LEU A 175 21.27 -14.09 9.39
CA LEU A 175 19.86 -13.79 9.60
C LEU A 175 19.12 -13.79 8.26
N PRO A 176 18.05 -14.60 8.08
CA PRO A 176 17.30 -14.62 6.84
C PRO A 176 16.51 -13.31 6.64
N GLY A 177 16.49 -12.79 5.41
CA GLY A 177 15.75 -11.58 5.09
C GLY A 177 15.68 -11.31 3.59
N ALA A 178 14.75 -10.43 3.19
CA ALA A 178 14.56 -10.03 1.80
C ALA A 178 15.81 -9.36 1.20
N TYR A 179 16.67 -8.79 2.04
CA TYR A 179 17.96 -8.17 1.65
C TYR A 179 18.87 -9.12 0.86
N MET A 180 18.75 -10.44 1.07
CA MET A 180 19.54 -11.44 0.33
C MET A 180 19.21 -11.47 -1.16
N GLN A 181 18.01 -11.08 -1.53
CA GLN A 181 17.54 -11.02 -2.93
C GLN A 181 17.79 -9.65 -3.57
N TYR A 182 17.83 -8.59 -2.77
CA TYR A 182 17.92 -7.21 -3.26
C TYR A 182 19.00 -6.41 -2.52
N PRO A 183 20.28 -6.84 -2.58
CA PRO A 183 21.36 -6.26 -1.74
C PRO A 183 21.62 -4.77 -2.02
N GLU A 184 21.50 -4.32 -3.27
CA GLU A 184 21.72 -2.92 -3.62
C GLU A 184 20.61 -1.99 -3.09
N ALA A 185 19.35 -2.43 -3.15
CA ALA A 185 18.24 -1.69 -2.57
C ALA A 185 18.33 -1.69 -1.04
N TRP A 186 18.72 -2.81 -0.44
CA TRP A 186 18.96 -2.92 0.99
C TRP A 186 20.04 -1.97 1.50
N LYS A 187 21.13 -1.83 0.75
CA LYS A 187 22.19 -0.89 1.08
C LYS A 187 21.67 0.53 1.21
N LYS A 188 20.92 1.01 0.21
CA LYS A 188 20.27 2.33 0.23
C LYS A 188 19.35 2.49 1.44
N TYR A 189 18.55 1.46 1.72
CA TYR A 189 17.61 1.44 2.83
C TYR A 189 18.31 1.51 4.20
N VAL A 190 19.36 0.70 4.43
CA VAL A 190 20.03 0.65 5.73
C VAL A 190 20.93 1.86 5.97
N GLU A 191 21.61 2.38 4.94
CA GLU A 191 22.63 3.43 5.10
C GLU A 191 22.03 4.81 5.47
N VAL A 192 20.73 5.04 5.24
CA VAL A 192 20.01 6.25 5.72
C VAL A 192 19.93 6.29 7.25
N ILE A 193 19.88 5.11 7.90
CA ILE A 193 19.75 5.02 9.35
C ILE A 193 21.14 4.94 10.00
N PRO A 194 21.43 5.81 11.00
CA PRO A 194 22.68 5.73 11.76
C PRO A 194 22.91 4.34 12.37
N PRO A 195 24.14 3.81 12.40
CA PRO A 195 24.42 2.48 12.93
C PRO A 195 23.87 2.21 14.33
N SER A 196 23.87 3.22 15.20
CA SER A 196 23.34 3.12 16.57
C SER A 196 21.82 2.91 16.65
N GLU A 197 21.09 3.19 15.55
CA GLU A 197 19.63 3.10 15.50
C GLU A 197 19.12 1.89 14.70
N ARG A 198 20.01 1.12 14.06
CA ARG A 198 19.66 -0.02 13.20
C ARG A 198 19.14 -1.25 13.95
N GLY A 199 19.07 -1.20 15.27
CA GLY A 199 18.49 -2.26 16.09
C GLY A 199 16.99 -2.43 15.91
N ASP A 200 16.29 -1.35 15.47
CA ASP A 200 14.87 -1.38 15.11
C ASP A 200 14.66 -0.40 13.94
N MET A 201 14.69 -0.94 12.73
CA MET A 201 14.63 -0.15 11.49
C MET A 201 13.28 0.56 11.34
N ILE A 202 12.18 -0.11 11.69
CA ILE A 202 10.83 0.49 11.58
C ILE A 202 10.73 1.69 12.51
N ALA A 203 11.12 1.53 13.77
CA ALA A 203 11.10 2.65 14.73
C ALA A 203 12.08 3.77 14.35
N ALA A 204 13.22 3.44 13.73
CA ALA A 204 14.16 4.46 13.26
C ALA A 204 13.58 5.29 12.10
N TYR A 205 12.94 4.65 11.14
CA TYR A 205 12.25 5.34 10.06
C TYR A 205 11.04 6.15 10.54
N ASP A 206 10.24 5.59 11.46
CA ASP A 206 9.11 6.31 12.07
C ASP A 206 9.56 7.62 12.74
N ARG A 207 10.68 7.60 13.47
CA ARG A 207 11.25 8.83 14.04
C ARG A 207 11.64 9.87 12.97
N LEU A 208 12.18 9.43 11.83
CA LEU A 208 12.53 10.32 10.71
C LEU A 208 11.29 10.93 10.07
N PHE A 209 10.23 10.13 9.90
CA PHE A 209 8.99 10.58 9.24
C PHE A 209 8.14 11.47 10.15
N SER A 210 8.12 11.19 11.45
CA SER A 210 7.34 11.96 12.45
C SER A 210 8.05 13.21 12.94
N ARG A 211 9.31 13.43 12.56
CA ARG A 211 10.12 14.55 13.02
C ARG A 211 9.57 15.88 12.50
N ALA A 212 9.44 16.87 13.37
CA ALA A 212 9.21 18.25 12.98
C ALA A 212 10.45 18.78 12.23
N LEU A 213 10.22 19.40 11.07
CA LEU A 213 11.29 19.91 10.20
C LEU A 213 11.44 21.42 10.45
N SER A 214 12.66 21.87 10.71
CA SER A 214 13.00 23.25 11.05
C SER A 214 13.99 23.88 10.07
N SER A 215 14.64 23.08 9.22
CA SER A 215 15.61 23.57 8.25
C SER A 215 15.51 22.84 6.90
N PRO A 216 16.01 23.44 5.80
CA PRO A 216 16.08 22.79 4.49
C PRO A 216 16.90 21.48 4.53
N GLU A 217 17.93 21.41 5.35
CA GLU A 217 18.76 20.20 5.51
C GLU A 217 17.97 19.06 6.13
N GLU A 218 17.11 19.35 7.12
CA GLU A 218 16.23 18.35 7.74
C GLU A 218 15.16 17.85 6.74
N VAL A 219 14.64 18.75 5.91
CA VAL A 219 13.74 18.37 4.81
C VAL A 219 14.43 17.41 3.85
N ALA A 220 15.66 17.71 3.42
CA ALA A 220 16.43 16.85 2.51
C ALA A 220 16.68 15.46 3.12
N VAL A 221 17.06 15.40 4.39
CA VAL A 221 17.26 14.12 5.10
C VAL A 221 15.97 13.30 5.17
N GLN A 222 14.82 13.93 5.43
CA GLN A 222 13.54 13.23 5.44
C GLN A 222 13.15 12.77 4.02
N GLU A 223 13.39 13.57 2.99
CA GLU A 223 13.11 13.18 1.59
C GLU A 223 13.98 12.02 1.14
N ASP A 224 15.25 11.96 1.54
CA ASP A 224 16.12 10.82 1.28
C ASP A 224 15.61 9.56 2.00
N ALA A 225 15.12 9.71 3.24
CA ALA A 225 14.57 8.60 4.00
C ALA A 225 13.26 8.05 3.35
N VAL A 226 12.34 8.92 2.91
CA VAL A 226 11.11 8.46 2.24
C VAL A 226 11.41 7.76 0.91
N ARG A 227 12.40 8.25 0.14
CA ARG A 227 12.85 7.59 -1.10
C ARG A 227 13.47 6.22 -0.82
N ALA A 228 14.31 6.13 0.21
CA ALA A 228 14.97 4.88 0.59
C ALA A 228 13.98 3.82 1.06
N TRP A 229 13.01 4.20 1.91
CA TRP A 229 11.94 3.33 2.36
C TRP A 229 11.08 2.84 1.17
N SER A 230 10.56 3.78 0.40
CA SER A 230 9.67 3.48 -0.71
C SER A 230 10.38 2.72 -1.83
N GLY A 231 11.64 3.04 -2.10
CA GLY A 231 12.50 2.31 -3.05
C GLY A 231 12.77 0.87 -2.63
N TRP A 232 12.95 0.63 -1.33
CA TRP A 232 13.05 -0.71 -0.76
C TRP A 232 11.76 -1.51 -0.99
N GLU A 233 10.62 -0.95 -0.65
CA GLU A 233 9.30 -1.54 -0.90
C GLU A 233 9.08 -1.86 -2.38
N GLY A 234 9.40 -0.93 -3.27
CA GLY A 234 9.29 -1.13 -4.71
C GLY A 234 10.17 -2.27 -5.20
N SER A 235 11.40 -2.36 -4.70
CA SER A 235 12.34 -3.43 -5.07
C SER A 235 11.84 -4.80 -4.64
N THR A 236 11.30 -4.92 -3.43
CA THR A 236 10.78 -6.19 -2.89
C THR A 236 9.40 -6.58 -3.43
N SER A 237 8.71 -5.67 -4.12
CA SER A 237 7.40 -5.93 -4.74
C SER A 237 7.48 -6.74 -6.03
N TYR A 238 8.67 -6.90 -6.63
CA TYR A 238 8.90 -7.61 -7.89
C TYR A 238 9.96 -8.70 -7.71
N LEU A 239 9.70 -9.88 -8.25
CA LEU A 239 10.67 -10.99 -8.25
C LEU A 239 11.90 -10.63 -9.11
N SER A 240 11.69 -9.93 -10.20
CA SER A 240 12.74 -9.45 -11.12
C SER A 240 12.40 -8.03 -11.52
N PRO A 241 12.86 -7.02 -10.76
CA PRO A 241 12.65 -5.62 -11.11
C PRO A 241 13.35 -5.29 -12.44
N ASP A 242 12.69 -4.51 -13.28
CA ASP A 242 13.30 -4.00 -14.51
C ASP A 242 14.26 -2.85 -14.17
N LEU A 243 15.52 -3.20 -13.95
CA LEU A 243 16.58 -2.24 -13.58
C LEU A 243 16.90 -1.22 -14.71
N SER A 244 16.34 -1.39 -15.90
CA SER A 244 16.50 -0.41 -16.99
C SER A 244 15.58 0.81 -16.83
N LYS A 245 14.60 0.74 -15.94
CA LYS A 245 13.63 1.80 -15.66
C LYS A 245 13.84 2.41 -14.27
N PRO A 246 13.56 3.73 -14.12
CA PRO A 246 13.51 4.32 -12.80
C PRO A 246 12.51 3.56 -11.90
N ASN A 247 12.87 3.38 -10.64
CA ASN A 247 11.94 2.84 -9.66
C ASN A 247 10.86 3.90 -9.36
N SER A 248 9.64 3.69 -9.85
CA SER A 248 8.52 4.64 -9.68
C SER A 248 8.16 4.88 -8.20
N TYR A 249 8.55 3.97 -7.32
CA TYR A 249 8.39 4.13 -5.87
C TYR A 249 9.31 5.22 -5.28
N GLU A 250 10.40 5.59 -5.98
CA GLU A 250 11.32 6.67 -5.57
C GLU A 250 10.84 8.07 -6.05
N GLU A 251 9.74 8.16 -6.80
CA GLU A 251 9.13 9.44 -7.17
C GLU A 251 8.62 10.13 -5.90
N LEU A 252 9.02 11.38 -5.66
CA LEU A 252 8.90 12.01 -4.33
C LEU A 252 7.47 12.14 -3.83
N SER A 253 6.52 12.47 -4.69
CA SER A 253 5.11 12.62 -4.28
C SER A 253 4.52 11.27 -3.87
N PHE A 254 4.81 10.22 -4.64
CA PHE A 254 4.42 8.86 -4.31
C PHE A 254 5.11 8.37 -3.03
N ALA A 255 6.45 8.56 -2.95
CA ALA A 255 7.23 8.14 -1.80
C ALA A 255 6.76 8.78 -0.49
N LYS A 256 6.40 10.08 -0.52
CA LYS A 256 5.83 10.77 0.65
C LYS A 256 4.50 10.19 1.09
N ALA A 257 3.59 9.89 0.16
CA ALA A 257 2.30 9.29 0.50
C ALA A 257 2.42 7.85 0.98
N PHE A 258 3.37 7.11 0.42
CA PHE A 258 3.57 5.69 0.66
C PHE A 258 4.33 5.40 1.96
N ALA A 259 5.30 6.25 2.34
CA ALA A 259 6.12 6.08 3.54
C ALA A 259 5.46 6.63 4.82
N ARG A 260 4.49 7.51 4.69
CA ARG A 260 3.75 8.15 5.81
C ARG A 260 2.45 7.44 6.10
#